data_daaf77c22ecd4320dd1cd7a62a708ae0
#
_entry.id   daaf77c22ecd4320dd1cd7a62a708ae0
#
_cell.length_a   1.000
_cell.length_b   1.000
_cell.length_c   1.000
_cell.angle_alpha   90.00
_cell.angle_beta   90.00
_cell.angle_gamma   90.00
#
_symmetry.space_group_name_H-M   'P 1'
#
loop_
_entity.id
_entity.type
_entity.pdbx_description
1 polymer ?
#
loop_
_entity_poly.entity_id
_entity_poly.type
_entity_poly.pdbx_seq_one_letter_code
_entity_poly.pdbx_strand_id
1 'polypeptide(L)'
;MYVLDQLSVAPNRRLWTLVDTTTNLPLLFPLLFLIDRLASRSESTQSSTLQALKFFYEYWYQKHDVTFCLSFQLSGYNPSIAVSELEAFLHYLESGKLMLPTLGYAVISKHNTNINHVHAVCRFINYLINTYVSPRYMDGTPKELSRYALQLSKRLSTYRSDFRPSKQKHSHKHFNSLTADMVRRFYEIIRPESSFKPNPLNPFPAGEVQFRNYLICRLLLNYGLRVSELLLLEKHSIKPNIQGGQFSIIVTSVDDDVRDPRKRLPSLKNSWAHRVLALDINDYNHL
;
A
#
# COMPACT_ATOMS: atom_id res chain seq x y z
N MET A 1 -15.65 -1.58 15.58
CA MET A 1 -15.06 -0.89 14.40
C MET A 1 -13.61 -1.32 14.28
N TYR A 2 -13.00 -1.33 13.07
CA TYR A 2 -11.67 -1.89 12.90
C TYR A 2 -10.65 -0.83 12.52
N VAL A 3 -9.42 -0.93 13.06
CA VAL A 3 -8.32 -0.01 12.74
C VAL A 3 -7.07 -0.80 12.36
N LEU A 4 -6.26 -0.20 11.49
CA LEU A 4 -4.93 -0.72 11.22
C LEU A 4 -3.96 -0.17 12.27
N ASP A 5 -3.20 -1.06 12.88
CA ASP A 5 -2.17 -0.72 13.84
C ASP A 5 -0.89 -1.52 13.57
N GLN A 6 0.20 -1.16 14.22
CA GLN A 6 1.49 -1.82 14.10
C GLN A 6 1.85 -2.56 15.37
N LEU A 7 2.12 -3.85 15.23
CA LEU A 7 2.69 -4.67 16.30
C LEU A 7 4.21 -4.70 16.20
N SER A 8 4.88 -4.38 17.28
CA SER A 8 6.32 -4.59 17.40
C SER A 8 6.58 -6.04 17.80
N VAL A 9 7.12 -6.83 16.88
CA VAL A 9 7.37 -8.27 17.10
C VAL A 9 8.81 -8.51 17.59
N ALA A 10 9.71 -7.62 17.22
CA ALA A 10 11.11 -7.60 17.66
C ALA A 10 11.61 -6.14 17.60
N PRO A 11 12.75 -5.81 18.20
CA PRO A 11 13.25 -4.43 18.21
C PRO A 11 13.24 -3.73 16.86
N ASN A 12 13.43 -4.49 15.76
CA ASN A 12 13.53 -3.98 14.39
C ASN A 12 12.46 -4.51 13.46
N ARG A 13 11.45 -5.21 13.97
CA ARG A 13 10.42 -5.83 13.13
C ARG A 13 9.04 -5.38 13.55
N ARG A 14 8.43 -4.57 12.70
CA ARG A 14 7.04 -4.13 12.82
C ARG A 14 6.19 -4.88 11.83
N LEU A 15 5.04 -5.34 12.27
CA LEU A 15 4.02 -5.94 11.42
C LEU A 15 2.74 -5.15 11.53
N TRP A 16 2.13 -4.84 10.40
CA TRP A 16 0.80 -4.26 10.39
C TRP A 16 -0.22 -5.29 10.85
N THR A 17 -1.23 -4.88 11.59
CA THR A 17 -2.33 -5.73 12.01
C THR A 17 -3.66 -5.02 11.91
N LEU A 18 -4.74 -5.78 11.89
CA LEU A 18 -6.10 -5.27 11.95
C LEU A 18 -6.66 -5.53 13.35
N VAL A 19 -6.99 -4.46 14.07
CA VAL A 19 -7.41 -4.48 15.47
C VAL A 19 -8.89 -4.14 15.57
N ASP A 20 -9.62 -4.86 16.40
CA ASP A 20 -10.96 -4.50 16.82
C ASP A 20 -10.88 -3.45 17.93
N THR A 21 -11.45 -2.26 17.69
CA THR A 21 -11.42 -1.15 18.64
C THR A 21 -12.26 -1.38 19.91
N THR A 22 -13.14 -2.39 19.88
CA THR A 22 -13.97 -2.73 21.05
C THR A 22 -13.20 -3.56 22.07
N THR A 23 -12.39 -4.50 21.56
CA THR A 23 -11.60 -5.42 22.39
C THR A 23 -10.13 -5.02 22.50
N ASN A 24 -9.66 -4.10 21.65
CA ASN A 24 -8.26 -3.76 21.43
C ASN A 24 -7.37 -4.97 21.08
N LEU A 25 -7.96 -6.02 20.54
CA LEU A 25 -7.24 -7.22 20.13
C LEU A 25 -7.14 -7.33 18.60
N PRO A 26 -6.03 -7.89 18.10
CA PRO A 26 -5.91 -8.22 16.67
C PRO A 26 -6.95 -9.23 16.24
N LEU A 27 -7.51 -9.07 15.05
CA LEU A 27 -8.40 -10.05 14.45
C LEU A 27 -7.63 -11.31 14.06
N LEU A 28 -8.08 -12.46 14.52
CA LEU A 28 -7.36 -13.73 14.45
C LEU A 28 -6.97 -14.11 13.02
N PHE A 29 -7.94 -14.23 12.10
CA PHE A 29 -7.64 -14.74 10.75
C PHE A 29 -6.83 -13.75 9.88
N PRO A 30 -7.06 -12.42 9.93
CA PRO A 30 -6.15 -11.47 9.31
C PRO A 30 -4.73 -11.52 9.86
N LEU A 31 -4.56 -11.72 11.19
CA LEU A 31 -3.25 -11.85 11.82
C LEU A 31 -2.51 -13.11 11.35
N LEU A 32 -3.19 -14.26 11.34
CA LEU A 32 -2.60 -15.51 10.83
C LEU A 32 -2.23 -15.40 9.35
N PHE A 33 -3.11 -14.82 8.53
CA PHE A 33 -2.80 -14.56 7.12
C PHE A 33 -1.59 -13.64 6.93
N LEU A 34 -1.47 -12.61 7.75
CA LEU A 34 -0.32 -11.72 7.73
C LEU A 34 0.97 -12.49 8.03
N ILE A 35 0.99 -13.25 9.13
CA ILE A 35 2.17 -14.01 9.56
C ILE A 35 2.60 -15.01 8.49
N ASP A 36 1.66 -15.76 7.93
CA ASP A 36 1.94 -16.87 7.03
C ASP A 36 2.26 -16.42 5.60
N ARG A 37 1.71 -15.29 5.13
CA ARG A 37 1.73 -14.92 3.71
C ARG A 37 2.27 -13.51 3.43
N LEU A 38 2.22 -12.61 4.39
CA LEU A 38 2.56 -11.21 4.18
C LEU A 38 3.76 -10.73 5.00
N ALA A 39 4.25 -11.51 5.96
CA ALA A 39 5.34 -11.10 6.86
C ALA A 39 6.65 -10.74 6.12
N SER A 40 6.90 -11.37 4.96
CA SER A 40 8.05 -11.09 4.09
C SER A 40 7.77 -10.00 3.03
N ARG A 41 6.55 -9.45 2.97
CA ARG A 41 6.18 -8.42 2.01
C ARG A 41 6.45 -7.03 2.57
N SER A 42 6.59 -6.05 1.68
CA SER A 42 6.78 -4.65 2.09
C SER A 42 5.62 -4.16 2.96
N GLU A 43 5.89 -3.25 3.88
CA GLU A 43 4.89 -2.62 4.76
C GLU A 43 3.71 -2.03 3.96
N SER A 44 3.98 -1.44 2.80
CA SER A 44 2.94 -0.92 1.91
C SER A 44 2.01 -2.02 1.41
N THR A 45 2.54 -3.20 1.09
CA THR A 45 1.74 -4.36 0.66
C THR A 45 0.92 -4.91 1.83
N GLN A 46 1.51 -5.00 3.02
CA GLN A 46 0.81 -5.42 4.23
C GLN A 46 -0.35 -4.47 4.54
N SER A 47 -0.06 -3.18 4.66
CA SER A 47 -1.04 -2.13 4.97
C SER A 47 -2.17 -2.08 3.94
N SER A 48 -1.86 -2.10 2.64
CA SER A 48 -2.90 -2.06 1.59
C SER A 48 -3.77 -3.32 1.58
N THR A 49 -3.19 -4.49 1.86
CA THR A 49 -3.96 -5.73 1.95
C THR A 49 -4.86 -5.73 3.18
N LEU A 50 -4.34 -5.32 4.34
CA LEU A 50 -5.14 -5.22 5.57
C LEU A 50 -6.24 -4.14 5.48
N GLN A 51 -5.99 -3.06 4.74
CA GLN A 51 -7.03 -2.06 4.46
C GLN A 51 -8.20 -2.67 3.67
N ALA A 52 -7.92 -3.54 2.71
CA ALA A 52 -8.96 -4.26 1.99
C ALA A 52 -9.74 -5.23 2.91
N LEU A 53 -9.02 -5.93 3.80
CA LEU A 53 -9.64 -6.79 4.80
C LEU A 53 -10.48 -6.00 5.80
N LYS A 54 -10.03 -4.81 6.21
CA LYS A 54 -10.82 -3.90 7.05
C LYS A 54 -12.20 -3.64 6.42
N PHE A 55 -12.24 -3.24 5.15
CA PHE A 55 -13.51 -3.01 4.45
C PHE A 55 -14.37 -4.28 4.36
N PHE A 56 -13.77 -5.43 4.14
CA PHE A 56 -14.49 -6.71 4.12
C PHE A 56 -15.09 -7.05 5.49
N TYR A 57 -14.35 -6.85 6.58
CA TYR A 57 -14.84 -7.09 7.94
C TYR A 57 -15.92 -6.08 8.36
N GLU A 58 -15.79 -4.82 7.95
CA GLU A 58 -16.83 -3.78 8.17
C GLU A 58 -18.10 -4.11 7.40
N TYR A 59 -17.98 -4.49 6.12
CA TYR A 59 -19.09 -4.99 5.30
C TYR A 59 -19.78 -6.18 5.96
N TRP A 60 -19.00 -7.18 6.39
CA TRP A 60 -19.52 -8.39 7.03
C TRP A 60 -20.31 -8.05 8.29
N TYR A 61 -19.74 -7.25 9.17
CA TYR A 61 -20.40 -6.84 10.40
C TYR A 61 -21.70 -6.08 10.14
N GLN A 62 -21.70 -5.14 9.20
CA GLN A 62 -22.90 -4.38 8.84
C GLN A 62 -24.01 -5.27 8.27
N LYS A 63 -23.66 -6.35 7.54
CA LYS A 63 -24.64 -7.23 6.92
C LYS A 63 -25.18 -8.30 7.87
N HIS A 64 -24.34 -8.85 8.71
CA HIS A 64 -24.64 -10.03 9.52
C HIS A 64 -24.75 -9.75 11.02
N ASP A 65 -24.43 -8.54 11.46
CA ASP A 65 -24.39 -8.09 12.88
C ASP A 65 -23.46 -8.95 13.76
N VAL A 66 -22.55 -9.68 13.15
CA VAL A 66 -21.54 -10.50 13.82
C VAL A 66 -20.19 -10.36 13.10
N THR A 67 -19.09 -10.59 13.80
CA THR A 67 -17.77 -10.54 13.19
C THR A 67 -17.58 -11.70 12.21
N PHE A 68 -16.80 -11.49 11.14
CA PHE A 68 -16.43 -12.57 10.23
C PHE A 68 -15.73 -13.73 10.96
N CYS A 69 -14.90 -13.43 11.96
CA CYS A 69 -14.22 -14.46 12.75
C CYS A 69 -15.22 -15.42 13.42
N LEU A 70 -16.26 -14.87 14.07
CA LEU A 70 -17.29 -15.67 14.72
C LEU A 70 -18.13 -16.44 13.69
N SER A 71 -18.58 -15.79 12.61
CA SER A 71 -19.34 -16.45 11.54
C SER A 71 -18.56 -17.62 10.92
N PHE A 72 -17.27 -17.45 10.71
CA PHE A 72 -16.40 -18.47 10.13
C PHE A 72 -16.21 -19.66 11.09
N GLN A 73 -16.08 -19.43 12.38
CA GLN A 73 -16.02 -20.47 13.39
C GLN A 73 -17.37 -21.23 13.49
N LEU A 74 -18.49 -20.51 13.57
CA LEU A 74 -19.82 -21.10 13.66
C LEU A 74 -20.20 -21.91 12.40
N SER A 75 -19.64 -21.55 11.24
CA SER A 75 -19.83 -22.34 10.00
C SER A 75 -18.96 -23.60 9.92
N GLY A 76 -18.25 -23.97 10.99
CA GLY A 76 -17.27 -25.07 10.96
C GLY A 76 -16.07 -24.77 10.09
N TYR A 77 -15.60 -23.54 10.08
CA TYR A 77 -14.46 -23.05 9.27
C TYR A 77 -14.68 -23.20 7.76
N ASN A 78 -15.92 -23.05 7.29
CA ASN A 78 -16.27 -23.22 5.89
C ASN A 78 -16.03 -21.93 5.07
N PRO A 79 -15.02 -21.89 4.17
CA PRO A 79 -14.72 -20.69 3.40
C PRO A 79 -15.80 -20.33 2.35
N SER A 80 -16.74 -21.21 2.05
CA SER A 80 -17.80 -20.94 1.08
C SER A 80 -18.65 -19.72 1.45
N ILE A 81 -18.82 -19.45 2.76
CA ILE A 81 -19.58 -18.30 3.24
C ILE A 81 -18.94 -16.98 2.76
N ALA A 82 -17.60 -16.91 2.71
CA ALA A 82 -16.90 -15.73 2.23
C ALA A 82 -16.88 -15.64 0.69
N VAL A 83 -16.81 -16.79 0.01
CA VAL A 83 -16.82 -16.84 -1.47
C VAL A 83 -18.16 -16.34 -2.01
N SER A 84 -19.29 -16.71 -1.38
CA SER A 84 -20.63 -16.31 -1.79
C SER A 84 -20.89 -14.80 -1.61
N GLU A 85 -20.12 -14.12 -0.79
CA GLU A 85 -20.30 -12.71 -0.46
C GLU A 85 -19.47 -11.74 -1.34
N LEU A 86 -18.60 -12.24 -2.21
CA LEU A 86 -17.66 -11.38 -2.96
C LEU A 86 -18.34 -10.39 -3.90
N GLU A 87 -19.44 -10.78 -4.54
CA GLU A 87 -20.20 -9.90 -5.44
C GLU A 87 -20.89 -8.78 -4.66
N ALA A 88 -21.55 -9.15 -3.55
CA ALA A 88 -22.18 -8.18 -2.67
C ALA A 88 -21.17 -7.25 -2.01
N PHE A 89 -19.97 -7.75 -1.70
CA PHE A 89 -18.88 -6.93 -1.18
C PHE A 89 -18.37 -5.92 -2.22
N LEU A 90 -18.21 -6.31 -3.49
CA LEU A 90 -17.84 -5.36 -4.55
C LEU A 90 -18.90 -4.25 -4.67
N HIS A 91 -20.17 -4.62 -4.67
CA HIS A 91 -21.27 -3.66 -4.71
C HIS A 91 -21.24 -2.70 -3.50
N TYR A 92 -20.96 -3.21 -2.30
CA TYR A 92 -20.77 -2.39 -1.11
C TYR A 92 -19.63 -1.38 -1.27
N LEU A 93 -18.49 -1.79 -1.84
CA LEU A 93 -17.36 -0.89 -2.09
C LEU A 93 -17.70 0.21 -3.10
N GLU A 94 -18.58 -0.06 -4.06
CA GLU A 94 -18.97 0.90 -5.10
C GLU A 94 -20.05 1.88 -4.62
N SER A 95 -21.04 1.38 -3.90
CA SER A 95 -22.20 2.16 -3.47
C SER A 95 -22.10 2.76 -2.06
N GLY A 96 -21.26 2.17 -1.20
CA GLY A 96 -21.22 2.47 0.24
C GLY A 96 -22.46 2.00 1.00
N LYS A 97 -23.34 1.21 0.37
CA LYS A 97 -24.61 0.74 0.93
C LYS A 97 -24.73 -0.77 0.79
N LEU A 98 -25.44 -1.39 1.75
CA LEU A 98 -25.75 -2.83 1.72
C LEU A 98 -26.90 -3.20 0.76
N MET A 99 -27.46 -2.26 0.04
CA MET A 99 -28.60 -2.50 -0.83
C MET A 99 -28.25 -3.23 -2.11
N LEU A 100 -29.21 -4.05 -2.59
CA LEU A 100 -29.18 -4.68 -3.91
C LEU A 100 -28.98 -3.65 -5.03
N PRO A 101 -28.28 -4.01 -6.11
CA PRO A 101 -27.92 -3.06 -7.16
C PRO A 101 -29.16 -2.46 -7.81
N THR A 102 -29.47 -1.23 -7.50
CA THR A 102 -30.25 -0.38 -8.38
C THR A 102 -29.27 0.26 -9.35
N LEU A 103 -29.50 0.02 -10.64
CA LEU A 103 -28.73 0.58 -11.75
C LEU A 103 -28.44 2.06 -11.53
N GLY A 104 -27.21 2.42 -11.16
CA GLY A 104 -26.81 3.79 -10.88
C GLY A 104 -25.29 3.98 -10.98
N TYR A 105 -24.93 4.87 -11.82
CA TYR A 105 -23.63 5.37 -12.27
C TYR A 105 -22.45 5.19 -11.31
N ALA A 106 -21.51 4.32 -11.69
CA ALA A 106 -20.24 4.12 -11.01
C ALA A 106 -19.23 5.22 -11.38
N VAL A 107 -18.59 5.81 -10.39
CA VAL A 107 -17.46 6.74 -10.60
C VAL A 107 -16.22 5.92 -10.97
N ILE A 108 -15.82 5.96 -12.22
CA ILE A 108 -14.78 5.15 -12.87
C ILE A 108 -13.41 5.17 -12.12
N SER A 109 -13.07 6.25 -11.41
CA SER A 109 -11.80 6.34 -10.68
C SER A 109 -11.72 5.45 -9.42
N LYS A 110 -12.84 5.14 -8.80
CA LYS A 110 -12.92 4.25 -7.63
C LYS A 110 -12.96 2.78 -8.00
N HIS A 111 -13.46 2.45 -9.19
CA HIS A 111 -13.67 1.07 -9.64
C HIS A 111 -12.39 0.22 -9.59
N ASN A 112 -11.29 0.68 -10.17
CA ASN A 112 -10.02 -0.07 -10.15
C ASN A 112 -9.45 -0.27 -8.75
N THR A 113 -9.64 0.69 -7.84
CA THR A 113 -9.23 0.56 -6.44
C THR A 113 -10.10 -0.48 -5.73
N ASN A 114 -11.41 -0.46 -5.95
CA ASN A 114 -12.34 -1.42 -5.37
C ASN A 114 -12.05 -2.85 -5.86
N ILE A 115 -11.76 -3.03 -7.15
CA ILE A 115 -11.33 -4.32 -7.68
C ILE A 115 -10.03 -4.81 -7.02
N ASN A 116 -9.06 -3.93 -6.78
CA ASN A 116 -7.84 -4.30 -6.07
C ASN A 116 -8.12 -4.74 -4.62
N HIS A 117 -9.10 -4.12 -3.95
CA HIS A 117 -9.55 -4.55 -2.63
C HIS A 117 -10.19 -5.94 -2.70
N VAL A 118 -11.09 -6.18 -3.66
CA VAL A 118 -11.69 -7.51 -3.87
C VAL A 118 -10.61 -8.56 -4.15
N HIS A 119 -9.61 -8.25 -4.98
CA HIS A 119 -8.50 -9.17 -5.24
C HIS A 119 -7.65 -9.46 -3.99
N ALA A 120 -7.51 -8.50 -3.08
CA ALA A 120 -6.83 -8.72 -1.81
C ALA A 120 -7.65 -9.65 -0.90
N VAL A 121 -8.96 -9.45 -0.83
CA VAL A 121 -9.89 -10.33 -0.11
C VAL A 121 -9.91 -11.73 -0.73
N CYS A 122 -9.89 -11.86 -2.06
CA CYS A 122 -9.77 -13.16 -2.73
C CYS A 122 -8.49 -13.91 -2.34
N ARG A 123 -7.35 -13.21 -2.16
CA ARG A 123 -6.11 -13.85 -1.66
C ARG A 123 -6.26 -14.35 -0.23
N PHE A 124 -6.94 -13.59 0.62
CA PHE A 124 -7.25 -13.99 1.98
C PHE A 124 -8.18 -15.21 2.01
N ILE A 125 -9.27 -15.19 1.24
CA ILE A 125 -10.20 -16.36 1.16
C ILE A 125 -9.47 -17.59 0.62
N ASN A 126 -8.60 -17.42 -0.38
CA ASN A 126 -7.79 -18.55 -0.87
C ASN A 126 -6.83 -19.11 0.21
N TYR A 127 -6.30 -18.26 1.07
CA TYR A 127 -5.56 -18.69 2.25
C TYR A 127 -6.45 -19.51 3.20
N LEU A 128 -7.68 -19.05 3.48
CA LEU A 128 -8.62 -19.80 4.32
C LEU A 128 -8.98 -21.16 3.70
N ILE A 129 -9.22 -21.23 2.39
CA ILE A 129 -9.47 -22.50 1.68
C ILE A 129 -8.31 -23.47 1.91
N ASN A 130 -7.08 -23.02 1.66
CA ASN A 130 -5.90 -23.88 1.75
C ASN A 130 -5.57 -24.30 3.18
N THR A 131 -5.98 -23.54 4.18
CA THR A 131 -5.67 -23.83 5.59
C THR A 131 -6.75 -24.64 6.26
N TYR A 132 -8.03 -24.30 6.02
CA TYR A 132 -9.14 -24.82 6.81
C TYR A 132 -9.95 -25.92 6.10
N VAL A 133 -9.88 -26.04 4.77
CA VAL A 133 -10.49 -27.18 4.07
C VAL A 133 -9.57 -28.40 4.20
N SER A 134 -9.60 -29.02 5.36
CA SER A 134 -8.77 -30.16 5.71
C SER A 134 -9.46 -31.01 6.78
N PRO A 135 -9.08 -32.32 6.91
CA PRO A 135 -9.68 -33.23 7.90
C PRO A 135 -9.53 -32.77 9.37
N ARG A 136 -8.66 -31.77 9.61
CA ARG A 136 -8.49 -31.20 10.95
C ARG A 136 -9.66 -30.30 11.36
N TYR A 137 -10.32 -29.68 10.41
CA TYR A 137 -11.31 -28.62 10.67
C TYR A 137 -12.70 -28.96 10.11
N MET A 138 -12.77 -29.83 9.12
CA MET A 138 -14.02 -30.18 8.44
C MET A 138 -14.18 -31.69 8.35
N ASP A 139 -15.42 -32.13 8.51
CA ASP A 139 -15.79 -33.55 8.29
C ASP A 139 -15.70 -33.90 6.80
N GLY A 140 -15.19 -35.08 6.51
CA GLY A 140 -15.05 -35.59 5.15
C GLY A 140 -13.74 -36.35 4.92
N THR A 141 -13.71 -37.13 3.88
CA THR A 141 -12.48 -37.81 3.46
C THR A 141 -11.50 -36.83 2.82
N PRO A 142 -10.19 -37.08 2.90
CA PRO A 142 -9.18 -36.21 2.27
C PRO A 142 -9.44 -35.95 0.77
N LYS A 143 -10.00 -36.94 0.07
CA LYS A 143 -10.33 -36.82 -1.35
C LYS A 143 -11.52 -35.88 -1.61
N GLU A 144 -12.55 -35.94 -0.79
CA GLU A 144 -13.73 -35.06 -0.86
C GLU A 144 -13.34 -33.64 -0.54
N LEU A 145 -12.60 -33.45 0.54
CA LEU A 145 -12.12 -32.11 0.94
C LEU A 145 -11.19 -31.47 -0.12
N SER A 146 -10.31 -32.27 -0.73
CA SER A 146 -9.46 -31.79 -1.83
C SER A 146 -10.29 -31.37 -3.05
N ARG A 147 -11.33 -32.13 -3.40
CA ARG A 147 -12.27 -31.78 -4.47
C ARG A 147 -13.03 -30.49 -4.15
N TYR A 148 -13.49 -30.37 -2.92
CA TYR A 148 -14.20 -29.18 -2.44
C TYR A 148 -13.31 -27.93 -2.47
N ALA A 149 -12.07 -28.01 -1.97
CA ALA A 149 -11.09 -26.95 -2.03
C ALA A 149 -10.82 -26.50 -3.47
N LEU A 150 -10.67 -27.45 -4.40
CA LEU A 150 -10.48 -27.17 -5.82
C LEU A 150 -11.69 -26.44 -6.42
N GLN A 151 -12.91 -26.88 -6.08
CA GLN A 151 -14.14 -26.25 -6.54
C GLN A 151 -14.26 -24.79 -6.05
N LEU A 152 -13.99 -24.54 -4.76
CA LEU A 152 -14.00 -23.18 -4.21
C LEU A 152 -12.91 -22.30 -4.85
N SER A 153 -11.70 -22.84 -5.02
CA SER A 153 -10.60 -22.12 -5.67
C SER A 153 -10.91 -21.78 -7.13
N LYS A 154 -11.60 -22.67 -7.85
CA LYS A 154 -12.07 -22.41 -9.21
C LYS A 154 -13.10 -21.28 -9.24
N ARG A 155 -14.11 -21.30 -8.37
CA ARG A 155 -15.08 -20.20 -8.24
C ARG A 155 -14.38 -18.88 -7.93
N LEU A 156 -13.43 -18.88 -6.99
CA LEU A 156 -12.65 -17.70 -6.64
C LEU A 156 -11.82 -17.17 -7.82
N SER A 157 -11.24 -18.06 -8.64
CA SER A 157 -10.50 -17.66 -9.84
C SER A 157 -11.41 -17.06 -10.92
N THR A 158 -12.64 -17.57 -11.07
CA THR A 158 -13.65 -17.00 -11.96
C THR A 158 -13.99 -15.58 -11.54
N TYR A 159 -14.35 -15.35 -10.28
CA TYR A 159 -14.59 -13.99 -9.77
C TYR A 159 -13.41 -13.04 -10.03
N ARG A 160 -12.18 -13.51 -9.81
CA ARG A 160 -10.99 -12.68 -10.10
C ARG A 160 -10.81 -12.40 -11.58
N SER A 161 -11.25 -13.27 -12.48
CA SER A 161 -11.20 -13.05 -13.91
C SER A 161 -12.29 -12.08 -14.37
N ASP A 162 -13.45 -12.12 -13.75
CA ASP A 162 -14.61 -11.28 -14.10
C ASP A 162 -14.40 -9.85 -13.57
N PHE A 163 -13.88 -9.73 -12.37
CA PHE A 163 -13.49 -8.45 -11.78
C PHE A 163 -12.10 -8.00 -12.26
N ARG A 164 -11.99 -7.73 -13.56
CA ARG A 164 -10.75 -7.17 -14.11
C ARG A 164 -10.78 -5.65 -14.01
N PRO A 165 -9.65 -5.04 -13.57
CA PRO A 165 -9.51 -3.60 -13.70
C PRO A 165 -9.79 -3.25 -15.17
N SER A 166 -10.65 -2.27 -15.39
CA SER A 166 -10.86 -1.78 -16.74
C SER A 166 -9.48 -1.42 -17.28
N LYS A 167 -9.04 -2.11 -18.32
CA LYS A 167 -7.90 -1.64 -19.10
C LYS A 167 -8.39 -0.28 -19.62
N GLN A 168 -8.04 0.80 -18.93
CA GLN A 168 -8.08 2.09 -19.59
C GLN A 168 -7.34 1.82 -20.90
N LYS A 169 -8.07 1.81 -22.03
CA LYS A 169 -7.42 1.93 -23.33
C LYS A 169 -6.47 3.07 -23.11
N HIS A 170 -5.17 2.78 -23.10
CA HIS A 170 -4.18 3.82 -23.15
C HIS A 170 -4.43 4.52 -24.50
N SER A 171 -5.48 5.36 -24.57
CA SER A 171 -5.44 6.50 -25.47
C SER A 171 -4.08 7.07 -25.14
N HIS A 172 -3.21 7.13 -26.12
CA HIS A 172 -1.84 7.61 -26.00
C HIS A 172 -1.80 8.59 -24.83
N LYS A 173 -1.35 8.14 -23.67
CA LYS A 173 -1.16 9.04 -22.56
C LYS A 173 -0.16 9.99 -23.10
N HIS A 174 -0.62 11.17 -23.52
CA HIS A 174 0.28 12.27 -23.75
C HIS A 174 1.19 12.25 -22.56
N PHE A 175 2.45 12.00 -22.80
CA PHE A 175 3.46 12.04 -21.77
C PHE A 175 3.35 13.46 -21.23
N ASN A 176 2.70 13.63 -20.07
CA ASN A 176 2.58 14.91 -19.41
C ASN A 176 3.96 15.23 -18.81
N SER A 177 4.93 15.44 -19.67
CA SER A 177 6.23 15.98 -19.29
C SER A 177 6.04 17.48 -19.05
N LEU A 178 6.62 17.97 -17.99
CA LEU A 178 6.72 19.41 -17.78
C LEU A 178 7.54 20.02 -18.94
N THR A 179 7.01 21.05 -19.57
CA THR A 179 7.80 21.83 -20.55
C THR A 179 8.89 22.62 -19.83
N ALA A 180 9.93 23.01 -20.54
CA ALA A 180 11.01 23.83 -19.98
C ALA A 180 10.50 25.12 -19.33
N ASP A 181 9.47 25.76 -19.93
CA ASP A 181 8.85 26.95 -19.36
C ASP A 181 8.06 26.68 -18.10
N MET A 182 7.37 25.53 -18.02
CA MET A 182 6.69 25.11 -16.78
C MET A 182 7.70 24.87 -15.66
N VAL A 183 8.83 24.21 -15.96
CA VAL A 183 9.89 23.97 -14.97
C VAL A 183 10.50 25.28 -14.51
N ARG A 184 10.77 26.24 -15.43
CA ARG A 184 11.29 27.56 -15.10
C ARG A 184 10.35 28.32 -14.17
N ARG A 185 9.07 28.44 -14.53
CA ARG A 185 8.04 29.09 -13.70
C ARG A 185 7.88 28.41 -12.34
N PHE A 186 7.93 27.09 -12.32
CA PHE A 186 7.88 26.34 -11.07
C PHE A 186 9.04 26.73 -10.14
N TYR A 187 10.27 26.80 -10.65
CA TYR A 187 11.42 27.21 -9.85
C TYR A 187 11.33 28.67 -9.43
N GLU A 188 10.81 29.58 -10.26
CA GLU A 188 10.58 31.00 -9.89
C GLU A 188 9.64 31.11 -8.68
N ILE A 189 8.61 30.26 -8.61
CA ILE A 189 7.64 30.25 -7.52
C ILE A 189 8.23 29.64 -6.26
N ILE A 190 8.90 28.46 -6.35
CA ILE A 190 9.30 27.71 -5.16
C ILE A 190 10.67 28.11 -4.61
N ARG A 191 11.53 28.77 -5.41
CA ARG A 191 12.87 29.19 -4.98
C ARG A 191 12.74 30.30 -3.93
N PRO A 192 13.32 30.13 -2.72
CA PRO A 192 13.38 31.22 -1.74
C PRO A 192 14.33 32.32 -2.24
N GLU A 193 14.11 33.56 -1.83
CA GLU A 193 15.04 34.67 -2.16
C GLU A 193 16.43 34.45 -1.55
N SER A 194 16.44 33.90 -0.30
CA SER A 194 17.63 33.41 0.40
C SER A 194 17.21 32.32 1.39
N SER A 195 18.18 31.67 2.04
CA SER A 195 17.87 30.62 3.03
C SER A 195 16.92 31.08 4.15
N PHE A 196 16.87 32.36 4.45
CA PHE A 196 16.06 32.94 5.53
C PHE A 196 14.99 33.92 5.04
N LYS A 197 15.10 34.42 3.82
CA LYS A 197 14.14 35.39 3.28
C LYS A 197 13.09 34.67 2.40
N PRO A 198 11.81 34.67 2.82
CA PRO A 198 10.78 34.00 2.08
C PRO A 198 10.47 34.68 0.75
N ASN A 199 10.22 33.87 -0.27
CA ASN A 199 9.66 34.36 -1.54
C ASN A 199 8.14 34.52 -1.36
N PRO A 200 7.56 35.69 -1.58
CA PRO A 200 6.14 35.95 -1.39
C PRO A 200 5.24 35.15 -2.39
N LEU A 201 5.77 34.71 -3.51
CA LEU A 201 5.05 33.86 -4.49
C LEU A 201 4.98 32.41 -4.05
N ASN A 202 5.81 32.01 -3.09
CA ASN A 202 5.90 30.63 -2.65
C ASN A 202 4.73 30.28 -1.72
N PRO A 203 3.95 29.21 -1.99
CA PRO A 203 2.79 28.85 -1.17
C PRO A 203 3.14 28.34 0.24
N PHE A 204 4.41 28.08 0.53
CA PHE A 204 4.84 27.62 1.86
C PHE A 204 5.14 28.80 2.80
N PRO A 205 4.75 28.69 4.08
CA PRO A 205 4.63 29.86 4.95
C PRO A 205 5.95 30.45 5.47
N ALA A 206 6.99 29.65 5.65
CA ALA A 206 8.24 30.10 6.30
C ALA A 206 9.46 29.89 5.41
N GLY A 207 10.47 30.75 5.52
CA GLY A 207 11.69 30.72 4.69
C GLY A 207 12.40 29.36 4.75
N GLU A 208 12.57 28.78 5.95
CA GLU A 208 13.18 27.46 6.12
C GLU A 208 12.35 26.34 5.46
N VAL A 209 11.02 26.40 5.59
CA VAL A 209 10.11 25.44 4.95
C VAL A 209 10.16 25.60 3.43
N GLN A 210 10.23 26.83 2.93
CA GLN A 210 10.38 27.12 1.50
C GLN A 210 11.71 26.54 0.99
N PHE A 211 12.80 26.77 1.70
CA PHE A 211 14.12 26.26 1.32
C PHE A 211 14.17 24.73 1.30
N ARG A 212 13.69 24.09 2.37
CA ARG A 212 13.58 22.63 2.44
C ARG A 212 12.77 22.06 1.27
N ASN A 213 11.61 22.64 0.99
CA ASN A 213 10.73 22.16 -0.07
C ASN A 213 11.32 22.43 -1.47
N TYR A 214 12.05 23.53 -1.64
CA TYR A 214 12.82 23.80 -2.84
C TYR A 214 13.87 22.71 -3.10
N LEU A 215 14.66 22.34 -2.08
CA LEU A 215 15.63 21.25 -2.18
C LEU A 215 14.98 19.91 -2.53
N ILE A 216 13.86 19.58 -1.86
CA ILE A 216 13.08 18.37 -2.17
C ILE A 216 12.68 18.36 -3.64
N CYS A 217 12.11 19.44 -4.15
CA CYS A 217 11.67 19.53 -5.54
C CYS A 217 12.85 19.44 -6.51
N ARG A 218 13.98 20.08 -6.20
CA ARG A 218 15.20 19.96 -7.02
C ARG A 218 15.67 18.52 -7.12
N LEU A 219 15.79 17.84 -6.00
CA LEU A 219 16.23 16.44 -5.96
C LEU A 219 15.29 15.51 -6.73
N LEU A 220 13.98 15.72 -6.60
CA LEU A 220 12.99 14.93 -7.34
C LEU A 220 13.05 15.19 -8.85
N LEU A 221 13.15 16.45 -9.27
CA LEU A 221 13.11 16.83 -10.69
C LEU A 221 14.45 16.60 -11.41
N ASN A 222 15.58 16.99 -10.79
CA ASN A 222 16.88 16.93 -11.44
C ASN A 222 17.45 15.51 -11.47
N TYR A 223 17.17 14.69 -10.43
CA TYR A 223 17.75 13.35 -10.29
C TYR A 223 16.74 12.22 -10.46
N GLY A 224 15.47 12.54 -10.68
CA GLY A 224 14.42 11.55 -10.87
C GLY A 224 14.26 10.61 -9.66
N LEU A 225 14.49 11.12 -8.46
CA LEU A 225 14.32 10.36 -7.23
C LEU A 225 12.84 10.04 -6.99
N ARG A 226 12.56 8.83 -6.50
CA ARG A 226 11.25 8.54 -5.95
C ARG A 226 11.13 9.15 -4.55
N VAL A 227 9.90 9.44 -4.11
CA VAL A 227 9.66 10.01 -2.77
C VAL A 227 10.28 9.14 -1.67
N SER A 228 10.18 7.81 -1.78
CA SER A 228 10.80 6.90 -0.81
C SER A 228 12.34 6.96 -0.84
N GLU A 229 12.94 7.12 -2.02
CA GLU A 229 14.39 7.27 -2.18
C GLU A 229 14.89 8.59 -1.58
N LEU A 230 14.14 9.68 -1.81
CA LEU A 230 14.42 10.96 -1.17
C LEU A 230 14.36 10.87 0.37
N LEU A 231 13.36 10.19 0.91
CA LEU A 231 13.20 10.03 2.36
C LEU A 231 14.26 9.12 3.01
N LEU A 232 14.99 8.35 2.22
CA LEU A 232 16.15 7.54 2.65
C LEU A 232 17.46 8.31 2.61
N LEU A 233 17.49 9.50 2.00
CA LEU A 233 18.73 10.28 1.94
C LEU A 233 19.12 10.79 3.34
N GLU A 234 20.37 10.56 3.65
CA GLU A 234 21.05 11.06 4.84
C GLU A 234 22.25 11.93 4.45
N LYS A 235 22.82 12.63 5.40
CA LYS A 235 24.05 13.39 5.19
C LYS A 235 25.16 12.51 4.59
N HIS A 236 25.24 11.24 5.01
CA HIS A 236 26.20 10.26 4.52
C HIS A 236 25.90 9.69 3.13
N SER A 237 24.72 9.98 2.58
CA SER A 237 24.37 9.61 1.20
C SER A 237 25.09 10.46 0.16
N ILE A 238 25.66 11.60 0.56
CA ILE A 238 26.47 12.45 -0.31
C ILE A 238 27.94 12.11 -0.12
N LYS A 239 28.59 11.66 -1.18
CA LYS A 239 29.98 11.24 -1.15
C LYS A 239 30.78 12.01 -2.21
N PRO A 240 32.04 12.42 -1.88
CA PRO A 240 32.95 12.91 -2.92
C PRO A 240 33.30 11.75 -3.85
N ASN A 241 33.39 12.03 -5.15
CA ASN A 241 33.84 11.07 -6.12
C ASN A 241 35.37 10.89 -5.99
N ILE A 242 35.85 9.63 -6.07
CA ILE A 242 37.26 9.25 -5.91
C ILE A 242 38.15 9.96 -6.94
N GLN A 243 37.61 10.34 -8.11
CA GLN A 243 38.36 10.98 -9.20
C GLN A 243 38.47 12.51 -9.07
N GLY A 244 38.03 13.13 -7.95
CA GLY A 244 38.25 14.54 -7.61
C GLY A 244 37.22 15.52 -8.18
N GLY A 245 36.73 16.42 -7.32
CA GLY A 245 35.92 17.58 -7.70
C GLY A 245 34.45 17.38 -8.00
N GLN A 246 33.96 16.15 -8.01
CA GLN A 246 32.55 15.81 -8.19
C GLN A 246 31.96 15.09 -6.96
N PHE A 247 30.68 15.30 -6.71
CA PHE A 247 29.95 14.63 -5.65
C PHE A 247 28.93 13.66 -6.25
N SER A 248 28.57 12.68 -5.47
CA SER A 248 27.57 11.67 -5.86
C SER A 248 26.54 11.48 -4.75
N ILE A 249 25.29 11.24 -5.14
CA ILE A 249 24.23 10.80 -4.26
C ILE A 249 24.16 9.28 -4.33
N ILE A 250 24.33 8.60 -3.20
CA ILE A 250 24.15 7.17 -3.08
C ILE A 250 22.73 6.90 -2.60
N VAL A 251 21.93 6.30 -3.48
CA VAL A 251 20.59 5.83 -3.15
C VAL A 251 20.69 4.38 -2.70
N THR A 252 20.50 4.16 -1.41
CA THR A 252 20.54 2.82 -0.80
C THR A 252 19.47 2.68 0.26
N SER A 253 19.11 1.43 0.62
CA SER A 253 18.31 1.18 1.81
C SER A 253 19.17 1.44 3.05
N VAL A 254 18.59 2.09 4.03
CA VAL A 254 19.16 2.12 5.38
C VAL A 254 18.59 0.89 6.07
N ASP A 255 19.40 -0.16 6.12
CA ASP A 255 19.01 -1.38 6.81
C ASP A 255 19.07 -1.13 8.32
N ASP A 256 17.96 -1.40 8.99
CA ASP A 256 17.85 -1.60 10.44
C ASP A 256 18.21 -0.41 11.35
N ASP A 257 17.92 0.83 10.96
CA ASP A 257 17.98 1.91 11.96
C ASP A 257 16.82 1.77 12.96
N VAL A 258 17.12 1.10 14.07
CA VAL A 258 16.24 0.88 15.22
C VAL A 258 15.64 2.19 15.78
N ARG A 259 16.23 3.33 15.43
CA ARG A 259 15.92 4.64 16.00
C ARG A 259 15.02 5.50 15.12
N ASP A 260 14.60 4.99 13.94
CA ASP A 260 13.73 5.78 13.08
C ASP A 260 12.33 5.92 13.72
N PRO A 261 11.93 7.13 14.15
CA PRO A 261 10.65 7.35 14.83
C PRO A 261 9.45 7.34 13.86
N ARG A 262 9.69 7.22 12.55
CA ARG A 262 8.62 7.26 11.56
C ARG A 262 7.73 6.02 11.67
N LYS A 263 6.41 6.21 11.63
CA LYS A 263 5.44 5.10 11.62
C LYS A 263 5.56 4.24 10.35
N ARG A 264 5.94 4.85 9.21
CA ARG A 264 6.18 4.16 7.95
C ARG A 264 7.63 4.37 7.56
N LEU A 265 8.40 3.31 7.58
CA LEU A 265 9.77 3.36 7.14
C LEU A 265 9.81 3.46 5.61
N PRO A 266 10.55 4.42 5.04
CA PRO A 266 10.77 4.45 3.63
C PRO A 266 11.61 3.23 3.23
N SER A 267 11.29 2.65 2.10
CA SER A 267 12.05 1.50 1.57
C SER A 267 12.22 1.62 0.06
N LEU A 268 13.28 1.06 -0.46
CA LEU A 268 13.46 0.93 -1.88
C LEU A 268 12.42 -0.02 -2.47
N LYS A 269 11.92 0.28 -3.67
CA LYS A 269 10.87 -0.52 -4.31
C LYS A 269 11.33 -1.95 -4.61
N ASN A 270 12.62 -2.13 -4.90
CA ASN A 270 13.24 -3.42 -5.20
C ASN A 270 14.76 -3.32 -4.98
N SER A 271 15.44 -4.46 -4.97
CA SER A 271 16.90 -4.56 -4.84
C SER A 271 17.69 -3.86 -5.97
N TRP A 272 17.08 -3.63 -7.13
CA TRP A 272 17.69 -2.93 -8.26
C TRP A 272 17.59 -1.40 -8.18
N ALA A 273 16.94 -0.87 -7.14
CA ALA A 273 16.80 0.57 -6.95
C ALA A 273 18.05 1.22 -6.33
N HIS A 274 19.02 0.42 -5.87
CA HIS A 274 20.32 0.95 -5.44
C HIS A 274 21.05 1.55 -6.63
N ARG A 275 21.46 2.80 -6.51
CA ARG A 275 22.17 3.51 -7.59
C ARG A 275 23.00 4.66 -7.05
N VAL A 276 23.95 5.07 -7.86
CA VAL A 276 24.77 6.25 -7.63
C VAL A 276 24.42 7.27 -8.70
N LEU A 277 24.15 8.50 -8.30
CA LEU A 277 23.80 9.61 -9.18
C LEU A 277 24.86 10.68 -9.04
N ALA A 278 25.37 11.21 -10.16
CA ALA A 278 26.28 12.36 -10.14
C ALA A 278 25.51 13.59 -9.60
N LEU A 279 26.06 14.27 -8.63
CA LEU A 279 25.49 15.48 -8.04
C LEU A 279 26.12 16.72 -8.67
N ASP A 280 25.28 17.60 -9.18
CA ASP A 280 25.72 18.90 -9.70
C ASP A 280 26.28 19.74 -8.57
N ILE A 281 27.36 20.50 -8.85
CA ILE A 281 28.04 21.33 -7.85
C ILE A 281 27.13 22.43 -7.27
N ASN A 282 26.24 22.97 -8.09
CA ASN A 282 25.27 23.95 -7.60
C ASN A 282 24.26 23.33 -6.65
N ASP A 283 23.85 22.10 -6.91
CA ASP A 283 22.96 21.38 -6.00
C ASP A 283 23.67 20.95 -4.72
N TYR A 284 24.95 20.58 -4.80
CA TYR A 284 25.77 20.28 -3.63
C TYR A 284 25.90 21.51 -2.70
N ASN A 285 26.12 22.72 -3.25
CA ASN A 285 26.22 23.94 -2.46
C ASN A 285 24.93 24.34 -1.73
N HIS A 286 23.81 23.74 -2.08
CA HIS A 286 22.49 23.92 -1.41
C HIS A 286 22.19 22.84 -0.37
N LEU A 287 22.87 21.70 -0.41
CA LEU A 287 22.66 20.56 0.49
C LEU A 287 23.59 20.62 1.69
#